data_37c1ddaf62e1308ea5ef5b2fe2eea5ff
#
_entry.id   37c1ddaf62e1308ea5ef5b2fe2eea5ff
#
_cell.length_a   1.000
_cell.length_b   1.000
_cell.length_c   1.000
_cell.angle_alpha   90.00
_cell.angle_beta   90.00
_cell.angle_gamma   90.00
#
_symmetry.space_group_name_H-M   'P 1'
#
loop_
_entity.id
_entity.type
_entity.pdbx_description
1 polymer ?
#
loop_
_entity_poly.entity_id
_entity_poly.type
_entity_poly.pdbx_seq_one_letter_code
_entity_poly.pdbx_strand_id
1 'polypeptide(L)'
;MVSQTPTSSFVPRLPIRHLLNPLPSQSPSDTGLPSQWEVRHSNSKNLPYYFNASTKESRWEPPPGTDPEKIKTYMALHHSTPANPSASGAAKDGKIRAAHLLVKHRDSRRPSSWKEPEIRRTKDEALETLRGYEKRIKGGEVSLGDLATSESDCSSARKKGDLGFFGRGDMQKEFEQAAFALKPGEVSQVVDTASGVHLIERLE
;
A
#
# COMPACT_ATOMS: atom_id res chain seq x y z
N MET A 1 19.81 -34.01 -64.83
CA MET A 1 20.19 -33.19 -63.64
C MET A 1 18.95 -32.38 -63.26
N VAL A 2 18.23 -32.82 -62.25
CA VAL A 2 16.97 -32.20 -61.81
C VAL A 2 17.24 -31.47 -60.51
N SER A 3 17.17 -30.13 -60.53
CA SER A 3 17.28 -29.27 -59.35
C SER A 3 15.98 -29.29 -58.57
N GLN A 4 16.05 -29.76 -57.32
CA GLN A 4 14.96 -29.65 -56.36
C GLN A 4 15.14 -28.36 -55.56
N THR A 5 14.14 -27.52 -55.57
CA THR A 5 13.95 -26.36 -54.71
C THR A 5 13.33 -26.79 -53.38
N PRO A 6 13.79 -26.29 -52.21
CA PRO A 6 13.13 -26.59 -50.95
C PRO A 6 11.91 -25.70 -50.75
N THR A 7 10.77 -26.33 -50.49
CA THR A 7 9.51 -25.70 -50.06
C THR A 7 9.62 -25.15 -48.65
N SER A 8 9.51 -23.83 -48.53
CA SER A 8 9.41 -23.12 -47.27
C SER A 8 8.03 -23.35 -46.65
N SER A 9 8.00 -24.03 -45.53
CA SER A 9 6.79 -24.20 -44.73
C SER A 9 6.44 -22.90 -43.98
N PHE A 10 5.43 -22.22 -44.46
CA PHE A 10 4.83 -21.04 -43.82
C PHE A 10 3.96 -21.52 -42.66
N VAL A 11 4.41 -21.30 -41.43
CA VAL A 11 3.62 -21.51 -40.21
C VAL A 11 2.85 -20.23 -39.92
N PRO A 12 1.52 -20.21 -39.91
CA PRO A 12 0.76 -19.01 -39.58
C PRO A 12 0.87 -18.73 -38.07
N ARG A 13 1.42 -17.56 -37.73
CA ARG A 13 1.36 -17.00 -36.38
C ARG A 13 -0.10 -16.69 -36.05
N LEU A 14 -0.65 -17.43 -35.11
CA LEU A 14 -1.93 -17.08 -34.47
C LEU A 14 -1.77 -15.82 -33.66
N PRO A 15 -2.68 -14.83 -33.72
CA PRO A 15 -2.64 -13.66 -32.88
C PRO A 15 -2.94 -14.07 -31.42
N ILE A 16 -2.04 -13.73 -30.53
CA ILE A 16 -2.25 -13.82 -29.08
C ILE A 16 -3.40 -12.86 -28.75
N ARG A 17 -4.60 -13.40 -28.67
CA ARG A 17 -5.72 -12.70 -28.05
C ARG A 17 -5.37 -12.57 -26.55
N HIS A 18 -5.10 -11.36 -26.10
CA HIS A 18 -5.19 -10.99 -24.72
C HIS A 18 -6.61 -11.32 -24.24
N LEU A 19 -6.73 -12.42 -23.51
CA LEU A 19 -7.90 -12.71 -22.70
C LEU A 19 -7.91 -11.69 -21.55
N LEU A 20 -8.46 -10.51 -21.82
CA LEU A 20 -9.07 -9.69 -20.79
C LEU A 20 -10.25 -10.52 -20.28
N ASN A 21 -10.09 -11.15 -19.11
CA ASN A 21 -11.22 -11.69 -18.38
C ASN A 21 -12.19 -10.53 -18.15
N PRO A 22 -13.40 -10.53 -18.70
CA PRO A 22 -14.41 -9.58 -18.29
C PRO A 22 -14.72 -9.89 -16.83
N LEU A 23 -14.57 -8.89 -15.97
CA LEU A 23 -15.15 -8.90 -14.63
C LEU A 23 -16.60 -9.36 -14.77
N PRO A 24 -17.10 -10.23 -13.85
CA PRO A 24 -18.49 -10.68 -13.90
C PRO A 24 -19.39 -9.43 -13.93
N SER A 25 -20.32 -9.41 -14.90
CA SER A 25 -21.28 -8.33 -15.06
C SER A 25 -22.13 -8.25 -13.79
N GLN A 26 -21.96 -7.15 -13.06
CA GLN A 26 -22.71 -6.87 -11.82
C GLN A 26 -24.17 -6.63 -12.22
N SER A 27 -25.06 -7.50 -11.78
CA SER A 27 -26.50 -7.30 -11.98
C SER A 27 -27.01 -6.24 -10.97
N PRO A 28 -27.84 -5.29 -11.39
CA PRO A 28 -28.45 -4.32 -10.48
C PRO A 28 -29.19 -4.94 -9.29
N SER A 29 -29.68 -6.18 -9.46
CA SER A 29 -30.33 -6.97 -8.42
C SER A 29 -29.40 -7.36 -7.27
N ASP A 30 -28.10 -7.54 -7.54
CA ASP A 30 -27.14 -8.02 -6.53
C ASP A 30 -26.50 -6.89 -5.73
N THR A 31 -26.36 -5.72 -6.34
CA THR A 31 -25.75 -4.54 -5.71
C THR A 31 -26.76 -3.65 -4.98
N GLY A 32 -28.05 -3.75 -5.29
CA GLY A 32 -29.07 -2.83 -4.77
C GLY A 32 -28.94 -1.39 -5.30
N LEU A 33 -28.10 -1.16 -6.32
CA LEU A 33 -27.93 0.14 -6.95
C LEU A 33 -29.05 0.42 -7.96
N PRO A 34 -29.41 1.70 -8.20
CA PRO A 34 -30.27 2.09 -9.32
C PRO A 34 -29.66 1.65 -10.66
N SER A 35 -30.53 1.45 -11.66
CA SER A 35 -30.11 1.09 -13.03
C SER A 35 -28.98 2.00 -13.53
N GLN A 36 -27.99 1.41 -14.21
CA GLN A 36 -26.81 2.11 -14.78
C GLN A 36 -25.74 2.57 -13.79
N TRP A 37 -25.91 2.30 -12.51
CA TRP A 37 -24.88 2.48 -11.51
C TRP A 37 -24.15 1.15 -11.23
N GLU A 38 -22.83 1.23 -11.08
CA GLU A 38 -21.97 0.09 -10.76
C GLU A 38 -20.94 0.48 -9.69
N VAL A 39 -20.47 -0.50 -8.94
CA VAL A 39 -19.37 -0.32 -8.00
C VAL A 39 -18.05 -0.53 -8.75
N ARG A 40 -17.15 0.43 -8.68
CA ARG A 40 -15.79 0.35 -9.19
C ARG A 40 -14.78 0.56 -8.09
N HIS A 41 -13.54 0.15 -8.32
CA HIS A 41 -12.43 0.32 -7.37
C HIS A 41 -11.43 1.34 -7.88
N SER A 42 -11.09 2.33 -7.04
CA SER A 42 -10.09 3.35 -7.34
C SER A 42 -8.70 2.85 -6.95
N ASN A 43 -7.83 2.63 -7.92
CA ASN A 43 -6.45 2.19 -7.68
C ASN A 43 -5.60 3.25 -6.94
N SER A 44 -5.91 4.54 -7.11
CA SER A 44 -5.16 5.63 -6.48
C SER A 44 -5.50 5.83 -5.01
N LYS A 45 -6.74 5.55 -4.61
CA LYS A 45 -7.23 5.70 -3.23
C LYS A 45 -7.46 4.37 -2.52
N ASN A 46 -7.39 3.27 -3.27
CA ASN A 46 -7.69 1.91 -2.79
C ASN A 46 -9.05 1.82 -2.08
N LEU A 47 -10.05 2.47 -2.66
CA LEU A 47 -11.41 2.54 -2.14
C LEU A 47 -12.42 2.28 -3.25
N PRO A 48 -13.56 1.61 -2.95
CA PRO A 48 -14.67 1.49 -3.88
C PRO A 48 -15.37 2.84 -4.08
N TYR A 49 -15.89 3.07 -5.29
CA TYR A 49 -16.69 4.23 -5.65
C TYR A 49 -17.82 3.83 -6.58
N TYR A 50 -18.83 4.67 -6.69
CA TYR A 50 -20.01 4.45 -7.52
C TYR A 50 -19.86 5.19 -8.84
N PHE A 51 -20.10 4.50 -9.95
CA PHE A 51 -19.98 5.05 -11.28
C PHE A 51 -21.26 4.83 -12.07
N ASN A 52 -21.80 5.88 -12.70
CA ASN A 52 -22.91 5.80 -13.60
C ASN A 52 -22.42 5.67 -15.06
N ALA A 53 -22.74 4.55 -15.68
CA ALA A 53 -22.27 4.27 -17.05
C ALA A 53 -22.90 5.19 -18.10
N SER A 54 -24.10 5.71 -17.87
CA SER A 54 -24.80 6.61 -18.80
C SER A 54 -24.38 8.06 -18.71
N THR A 55 -24.32 8.60 -17.48
CA THR A 55 -23.97 10.03 -17.26
C THR A 55 -22.48 10.27 -17.10
N LYS A 56 -21.67 9.18 -16.96
CA LYS A 56 -20.23 9.22 -16.64
C LYS A 56 -19.93 9.87 -15.29
N GLU A 57 -20.91 9.97 -14.44
CA GLU A 57 -20.78 10.54 -13.09
C GLU A 57 -20.09 9.53 -12.15
N SER A 58 -19.19 10.03 -11.31
CA SER A 58 -18.49 9.25 -10.27
C SER A 58 -18.74 9.90 -8.91
N ARG A 59 -19.09 9.10 -7.91
CA ARG A 59 -19.27 9.59 -6.52
C ARG A 59 -18.80 8.57 -5.50
N TRP A 60 -18.42 9.06 -4.34
CA TRP A 60 -17.94 8.22 -3.24
C TRP A 60 -19.08 7.70 -2.35
N GLU A 61 -20.23 8.34 -2.42
CA GLU A 61 -21.44 7.99 -1.66
C GLU A 61 -22.43 7.24 -2.55
N PRO A 62 -23.24 6.32 -1.99
CA PRO A 62 -24.27 5.63 -2.74
C PRO A 62 -25.25 6.63 -3.39
N PRO A 63 -25.64 6.42 -4.65
CA PRO A 63 -26.62 7.28 -5.29
C PRO A 63 -28.01 7.15 -4.62
N PRO A 64 -28.85 8.21 -4.70
CA PRO A 64 -30.20 8.15 -4.17
C PRO A 64 -31.00 7.03 -4.84
N GLY A 65 -31.78 6.29 -4.03
CA GLY A 65 -32.53 5.11 -4.49
C GLY A 65 -31.74 3.80 -4.37
N THR A 66 -30.54 3.80 -3.78
CA THR A 66 -29.80 2.59 -3.44
C THR A 66 -30.46 1.86 -2.27
N ASP A 67 -30.60 0.53 -2.36
CA ASP A 67 -31.03 -0.33 -1.26
C ASP A 67 -29.87 -0.45 -0.24
N PRO A 68 -30.01 0.08 0.99
CA PRO A 68 -28.89 0.14 1.94
C PRO A 68 -28.44 -1.24 2.44
N GLU A 69 -29.35 -2.20 2.54
CA GLU A 69 -29.00 -3.55 3.03
C GLU A 69 -28.30 -4.37 1.95
N LYS A 70 -28.76 -4.28 0.72
CA LYS A 70 -28.13 -4.97 -0.41
C LYS A 70 -26.75 -4.43 -0.71
N ILE A 71 -26.59 -3.10 -0.77
CA ILE A 71 -25.27 -2.51 -1.04
C ILE A 71 -24.28 -2.82 0.08
N LYS A 72 -24.72 -2.82 1.34
CA LYS A 72 -23.90 -3.19 2.49
C LYS A 72 -23.42 -4.64 2.40
N THR A 73 -24.32 -5.56 2.07
CA THR A 73 -23.99 -6.98 1.88
C THR A 73 -23.05 -7.18 0.69
N TYR A 74 -23.31 -6.52 -0.43
CA TYR A 74 -22.46 -6.55 -1.61
C TYR A 74 -21.05 -6.02 -1.32
N MET A 75 -20.96 -4.87 -0.63
CA MET A 75 -19.67 -4.27 -0.25
C MET A 75 -18.91 -5.17 0.73
N ALA A 76 -19.61 -5.82 1.67
CA ALA A 76 -19.00 -6.78 2.59
C ALA A 76 -18.45 -8.02 1.88
N LEU A 77 -19.09 -8.50 0.82
CA LEU A 77 -18.66 -9.69 0.08
C LEU A 77 -17.57 -9.42 -0.96
N HIS A 78 -17.65 -8.27 -1.65
CA HIS A 78 -16.81 -8.01 -2.83
C HIS A 78 -15.79 -6.88 -2.65
N HIS A 79 -16.00 -6.01 -1.67
CA HIS A 79 -15.17 -4.81 -1.43
C HIS A 79 -14.82 -4.66 0.04
N SER A 80 -14.70 -5.77 0.79
CA SER A 80 -14.18 -5.77 2.16
C SER A 80 -12.69 -5.41 2.16
N THR A 81 -12.40 -4.15 1.87
CA THR A 81 -11.25 -3.50 2.47
C THR A 81 -11.72 -3.12 3.86
N PRO A 82 -11.06 -3.55 4.94
CA PRO A 82 -11.51 -3.18 6.27
C PRO A 82 -11.44 -1.67 6.40
N ALA A 83 -12.62 -1.03 6.25
CA ALA A 83 -12.83 0.35 6.64
C ALA A 83 -12.58 0.43 8.14
N ASN A 84 -11.66 1.32 8.49
CA ASN A 84 -11.32 1.78 9.82
C ASN A 84 -12.48 1.68 10.82
N PRO A 85 -12.44 0.81 11.83
CA PRO A 85 -13.17 1.00 13.06
C PRO A 85 -12.18 1.43 14.14
N SER A 86 -12.28 2.68 14.56
CA SER A 86 -11.95 3.02 15.94
C SER A 86 -12.75 2.07 16.83
N ALA A 87 -12.10 1.11 17.41
CA ALA A 87 -12.29 0.46 18.70
C ALA A 87 -12.00 -1.05 18.68
N SER A 88 -11.22 -1.46 19.63
CA SER A 88 -11.11 -2.77 20.28
C SER A 88 -10.61 -3.97 19.47
N GLY A 89 -9.39 -4.38 19.79
CA GLY A 89 -8.88 -5.74 19.99
C GLY A 89 -9.60 -6.90 19.29
N ALA A 90 -9.23 -7.18 18.03
CA ALA A 90 -9.30 -8.51 17.47
C ALA A 90 -8.11 -8.67 16.54
N ALA A 91 -7.29 -9.68 16.77
CA ALA A 91 -6.17 -10.07 15.92
C ALA A 91 -6.66 -10.20 14.48
N LYS A 92 -6.32 -9.22 13.63
CA LYS A 92 -6.63 -9.25 12.20
C LYS A 92 -5.70 -10.25 11.55
N ASP A 93 -6.25 -11.30 10.97
CA ASP A 93 -5.55 -12.37 10.27
C ASP A 93 -4.31 -11.89 9.52
N GLY A 94 -3.12 -12.18 10.10
CA GLY A 94 -1.82 -11.95 9.48
C GLY A 94 -1.40 -10.50 9.25
N LYS A 95 -2.12 -9.49 9.77
CA LYS A 95 -1.72 -8.08 9.71
C LYS A 95 -1.10 -7.61 11.02
N ILE A 96 -0.11 -6.74 10.89
CA ILE A 96 0.55 -6.05 12.00
C ILE A 96 0.39 -4.54 11.86
N ARG A 97 0.51 -3.81 12.95
CA ARG A 97 0.61 -2.36 12.97
C ARG A 97 2.00 -1.95 13.40
N ALA A 98 2.63 -1.07 12.65
CA ALA A 98 3.95 -0.58 12.98
C ALA A 98 4.08 0.93 12.74
N ALA A 99 4.97 1.54 13.52
CA ALA A 99 5.48 2.88 13.29
C ALA A 99 6.91 2.80 12.76
N HIS A 100 7.35 3.83 12.04
CA HIS A 100 8.74 3.92 11.59
C HIS A 100 9.28 5.33 11.61
N LEU A 101 10.60 5.43 11.75
CA LEU A 101 11.40 6.61 11.52
C LEU A 101 12.26 6.36 10.29
N LEU A 102 12.14 7.22 9.28
CA LEU A 102 12.87 7.12 8.00
C LEU A 102 13.87 8.27 7.88
N VAL A 103 15.13 7.94 7.64
CA VAL A 103 16.15 8.89 7.21
C VAL A 103 16.55 8.55 5.78
N LYS A 104 16.29 9.47 4.87
CA LYS A 104 16.65 9.33 3.45
C LYS A 104 18.07 9.81 3.21
N HIS A 105 18.65 9.40 2.08
CA HIS A 105 19.93 9.82 1.57
C HIS A 105 19.82 10.13 0.06
N ARG A 106 20.85 10.73 -0.53
CA ARG A 106 20.86 11.16 -1.93
C ARG A 106 20.54 10.04 -2.94
N ASP A 107 20.85 8.78 -2.59
CA ASP A 107 20.61 7.61 -3.44
C ASP A 107 19.24 6.95 -3.16
N SER A 108 18.43 7.52 -2.27
CA SER A 108 17.06 7.04 -2.03
C SER A 108 16.20 7.23 -3.27
N ARG A 109 15.23 6.34 -3.49
CA ARG A 109 14.32 6.37 -4.65
C ARG A 109 13.65 7.74 -4.88
N ARG A 110 13.41 8.51 -3.82
CA ARG A 110 12.94 9.90 -3.86
C ARG A 110 13.72 10.70 -2.83
N PRO A 111 14.84 11.34 -3.20
CA PRO A 111 15.71 12.06 -2.27
C PRO A 111 15.15 13.44 -1.92
N SER A 112 13.91 13.46 -1.44
CA SER A 112 13.22 14.65 -0.94
C SER A 112 12.27 14.29 0.19
N SER A 113 11.97 15.23 1.06
CA SER A 113 11.04 15.06 2.16
C SER A 113 10.21 16.33 2.38
N TRP A 114 9.31 16.30 3.35
CA TRP A 114 8.58 17.49 3.79
C TRP A 114 9.46 18.51 4.50
N LYS A 115 10.66 18.09 4.98
CA LYS A 115 11.67 18.95 5.65
C LYS A 115 12.64 19.54 4.64
N GLU A 116 13.05 18.73 3.65
CA GLU A 116 14.10 19.08 2.69
C GLU A 116 13.62 18.78 1.28
N PRO A 117 13.56 19.78 0.39
CA PRO A 117 13.16 19.57 -1.00
C PRO A 117 14.18 18.72 -1.79
N GLU A 118 15.45 18.75 -1.38
CA GLU A 118 16.55 17.97 -1.96
C GLU A 118 17.46 17.43 -0.85
N ILE A 119 17.51 16.12 -0.70
CA ILE A 119 18.35 15.45 0.29
C ILE A 119 19.70 15.12 -0.33
N ARG A 120 20.76 15.73 0.22
CA ARG A 120 22.14 15.61 -0.28
C ARG A 120 23.03 14.71 0.58
N ARG A 121 22.58 14.39 1.81
CA ARG A 121 23.35 13.53 2.72
C ARG A 121 23.64 12.18 2.08
N THR A 122 24.82 11.65 2.36
CA THR A 122 25.22 10.31 1.94
C THR A 122 24.49 9.24 2.74
N LYS A 123 24.56 8.00 2.27
CA LYS A 123 23.99 6.86 3.00
C LYS A 123 24.66 6.67 4.36
N ASP A 124 25.97 6.88 4.44
CA ASP A 124 26.72 6.72 5.69
C ASP A 124 26.31 7.77 6.73
N GLU A 125 26.13 9.02 6.32
CA GLU A 125 25.61 10.09 7.19
C GLU A 125 24.18 9.79 7.67
N ALA A 126 23.33 9.24 6.80
CA ALA A 126 21.97 8.81 7.18
C ALA A 126 22.00 7.65 8.18
N LEU A 127 22.91 6.68 8.00
CA LEU A 127 23.11 5.56 8.91
C LEU A 127 23.63 6.03 10.28
N GLU A 128 24.60 6.93 10.31
CA GLU A 128 25.15 7.50 11.54
C GLU A 128 24.06 8.25 12.32
N THR A 129 23.30 9.09 11.63
CA THR A 129 22.15 9.80 12.20
C THR A 129 21.15 8.82 12.81
N LEU A 130 20.76 7.78 12.06
CA LEU A 130 19.78 6.81 12.51
C LEU A 130 20.26 5.96 13.69
N ARG A 131 21.55 5.61 13.72
CA ARG A 131 22.18 4.92 14.87
C ARG A 131 22.20 5.78 16.13
N GLY A 132 22.39 7.10 15.98
CA GLY A 132 22.23 8.05 17.06
C GLY A 132 20.81 8.03 17.64
N TYR A 133 19.80 8.00 16.80
CA TYR A 133 18.40 7.86 17.21
C TYR A 133 18.11 6.49 17.85
N GLU A 134 18.60 5.42 17.27
CA GLU A 134 18.48 4.06 17.83
C GLU A 134 19.01 4.00 19.27
N LYS A 135 20.19 4.57 19.50
CA LYS A 135 20.80 4.62 20.85
C LYS A 135 19.92 5.35 21.86
N ARG A 136 19.36 6.50 21.48
CA ARG A 136 18.49 7.31 22.34
C ARG A 136 17.17 6.60 22.64
N ILE A 137 16.58 5.93 21.63
CA ILE A 137 15.35 5.15 21.79
C ILE A 137 15.59 3.95 22.71
N LYS A 138 16.65 3.18 22.47
CA LYS A 138 17.00 2.00 23.29
C LYS A 138 17.44 2.39 24.72
N GLY A 139 17.98 3.59 24.88
CA GLY A 139 18.30 4.16 26.20
C GLY A 139 17.09 4.67 26.96
N GLY A 140 15.90 4.67 26.34
CA GLY A 140 14.67 5.17 26.97
C GLY A 140 14.59 6.70 27.10
N GLU A 141 15.47 7.44 26.44
CA GLU A 141 15.49 8.91 26.48
C GLU A 141 14.33 9.53 25.74
N VAL A 142 13.88 8.87 24.65
CA VAL A 142 12.84 9.38 23.75
C VAL A 142 12.14 8.21 23.05
N SER A 143 10.84 8.35 22.74
CA SER A 143 10.11 7.35 21.97
C SER A 143 10.43 7.45 20.48
N LEU A 144 10.31 6.32 19.74
CA LEU A 144 10.42 6.33 18.28
C LEU A 144 9.40 7.29 17.66
N GLY A 145 8.18 7.31 18.18
CA GLY A 145 7.11 8.16 17.67
C GLY A 145 7.40 9.65 17.81
N ASP A 146 7.99 10.07 18.92
CA ASP A 146 8.34 11.48 19.16
C ASP A 146 9.50 11.92 18.25
N LEU A 147 10.53 11.08 18.08
CA LEU A 147 11.59 11.34 17.10
C LEU A 147 11.05 11.33 15.66
N ALA A 148 10.15 10.42 15.33
CA ALA A 148 9.58 10.35 13.97
C ALA A 148 8.84 11.65 13.62
N THR A 149 8.20 12.32 14.58
CA THR A 149 7.46 13.57 14.36
C THR A 149 8.37 14.70 13.88
N SER A 150 9.59 14.81 14.39
CA SER A 150 10.55 15.88 14.05
C SER A 150 11.58 15.45 13.00
N GLU A 151 12.01 14.19 13.06
CA GLU A 151 13.20 13.73 12.34
C GLU A 151 12.92 12.86 11.11
N SER A 152 11.75 12.22 11.03
CA SER A 152 11.44 11.34 9.92
C SER A 152 11.23 12.08 8.61
N ASP A 153 11.87 11.62 7.53
CA ASP A 153 11.67 12.10 6.17
C ASP A 153 10.41 11.54 5.51
N CYS A 154 9.63 10.74 6.23
CA CYS A 154 8.36 10.20 5.77
C CYS A 154 7.19 11.12 6.15
N SER A 155 6.15 11.19 5.31
CA SER A 155 4.91 11.91 5.63
C SER A 155 4.15 11.35 6.83
N SER A 156 4.42 10.10 7.23
CA SER A 156 3.91 9.46 8.46
C SER A 156 4.42 10.16 9.75
N ALA A 157 5.43 11.02 9.66
CA ALA A 157 5.90 11.88 10.75
C ALA A 157 4.74 12.57 11.47
N ARG A 158 3.76 13.07 10.73
CA ARG A 158 2.54 13.74 11.26
C ARG A 158 1.68 12.84 12.16
N LYS A 159 1.89 11.52 12.09
CA LYS A 159 1.20 10.48 12.88
C LYS A 159 2.19 9.73 13.77
N LYS A 160 3.27 10.37 14.22
CA LYS A 160 4.33 9.73 15.01
C LYS A 160 4.96 8.51 14.32
N GLY A 161 5.05 8.53 12.99
CA GLY A 161 5.57 7.43 12.21
C GLY A 161 4.59 6.28 11.95
N ASP A 162 3.38 6.31 12.50
CA ASP A 162 2.38 5.24 12.38
C ASP A 162 1.94 5.03 10.92
N LEU A 163 2.09 3.80 10.46
CA LEU A 163 1.72 3.35 9.11
C LEU A 163 0.34 2.68 9.07
N GLY A 164 -0.26 2.45 10.24
CA GLY A 164 -1.48 1.65 10.36
C GLY A 164 -1.21 0.16 10.19
N PHE A 165 -2.27 -0.61 9.97
CA PHE A 165 -2.18 -2.04 9.75
C PHE A 165 -1.80 -2.37 8.31
N PHE A 166 -0.87 -3.29 8.15
CA PHE A 166 -0.47 -3.83 6.84
C PHE A 166 -0.19 -5.33 6.92
N GLY A 167 -0.40 -6.01 5.82
CA GLY A 167 -0.15 -7.43 5.63
C GLY A 167 1.14 -7.70 4.85
N ARG A 168 1.40 -8.98 4.61
CA ARG A 168 2.52 -9.38 3.74
C ARG A 168 2.25 -8.96 2.30
N GLY A 169 3.26 -8.41 1.64
CA GLY A 169 3.20 -7.89 0.28
C GLY A 169 2.79 -6.41 0.17
N ASP A 170 2.40 -5.76 1.28
CA ASP A 170 1.98 -4.35 1.27
C ASP A 170 3.19 -3.38 1.34
N MET A 171 4.32 -3.84 1.88
CA MET A 171 5.52 -3.05 2.10
C MET A 171 6.72 -3.59 1.33
N GLN A 172 7.83 -2.83 1.29
CA GLN A 172 9.09 -3.33 0.73
C GLN A 172 9.55 -4.55 1.53
N LYS A 173 10.10 -5.56 0.85
CA LYS A 173 10.43 -6.87 1.41
C LYS A 173 11.30 -6.79 2.67
N GLU A 174 12.33 -5.95 2.62
CA GLU A 174 13.27 -5.76 3.73
C GLU A 174 12.57 -5.15 4.95
N PHE A 175 11.71 -4.15 4.70
CA PHE A 175 10.89 -3.52 5.73
C PHE A 175 9.90 -4.50 6.35
N GLU A 176 9.18 -5.23 5.51
CA GLU A 176 8.20 -6.23 5.93
C GLU A 176 8.82 -7.32 6.77
N GLN A 177 9.93 -7.90 6.32
CA GLN A 177 10.63 -8.95 7.06
C GLN A 177 11.04 -8.49 8.45
N ALA A 178 11.59 -7.28 8.57
CA ALA A 178 11.97 -6.71 9.85
C ALA A 178 10.75 -6.46 10.75
N ALA A 179 9.70 -5.83 10.22
CA ALA A 179 8.49 -5.49 10.98
C ALA A 179 7.77 -6.74 11.53
N PHE A 180 7.65 -7.80 10.71
CA PHE A 180 7.01 -9.05 11.11
C PHE A 180 7.85 -9.91 12.08
N ALA A 181 9.16 -9.69 12.14
CA ALA A 181 10.03 -10.38 13.10
C ALA A 181 9.96 -9.78 14.53
N LEU A 182 9.48 -8.54 14.65
CA LEU A 182 9.38 -7.83 15.93
C LEU A 182 8.18 -8.33 16.74
N LYS A 183 8.31 -8.24 18.06
CA LYS A 183 7.18 -8.36 19.00
C LYS A 183 6.53 -7.00 19.19
N PRO A 184 5.25 -6.92 19.58
CA PRO A 184 4.62 -5.66 19.96
C PRO A 184 5.45 -4.89 21.02
N GLY A 185 5.71 -3.60 20.75
CA GLY A 185 6.56 -2.75 21.57
C GLY A 185 8.06 -2.86 21.29
N GLU A 186 8.49 -3.74 20.39
CA GLU A 186 9.91 -3.90 20.05
C GLU A 186 10.31 -2.99 18.89
N VAL A 187 11.52 -2.43 18.99
CA VAL A 187 12.14 -1.58 17.96
C VAL A 187 13.22 -2.40 17.22
N SER A 188 13.19 -2.33 15.89
CA SER A 188 14.16 -3.02 15.03
C SER A 188 15.58 -2.47 15.19
N GLN A 189 16.52 -3.19 14.62
CA GLN A 189 17.80 -2.60 14.20
C GLN A 189 17.56 -1.75 12.96
N VAL A 190 18.62 -1.08 12.48
CA VAL A 190 18.59 -0.31 11.24
C VAL A 190 18.22 -1.22 10.06
N VAL A 191 17.18 -0.85 9.33
CA VAL A 191 16.68 -1.54 8.13
C VAL A 191 16.94 -0.66 6.92
N ASP A 192 17.66 -1.19 5.95
CA ASP A 192 17.97 -0.51 4.69
C ASP A 192 16.97 -0.91 3.60
N THR A 193 16.43 0.07 2.91
CA THR A 193 15.51 -0.14 1.78
C THR A 193 15.78 0.86 0.66
N ALA A 194 15.16 0.67 -0.50
CA ALA A 194 15.24 1.64 -1.60
C ALA A 194 14.70 3.04 -1.24
N SER A 195 13.95 3.18 -0.17
CA SER A 195 13.43 4.48 0.30
C SER A 195 14.38 5.22 1.21
N GLY A 196 15.37 4.54 1.79
CA GLY A 196 16.32 5.04 2.77
C GLY A 196 16.50 4.05 3.91
N VAL A 197 17.01 4.53 5.04
CA VAL A 197 17.27 3.72 6.23
C VAL A 197 16.20 3.96 7.30
N HIS A 198 15.75 2.90 7.96
CA HIS A 198 14.60 2.91 8.87
C HIS A 198 14.93 2.35 10.24
N LEU A 199 14.26 2.88 11.27
CA LEU A 199 13.93 2.16 12.50
C LEU A 199 12.43 1.88 12.49
N ILE A 200 12.04 0.70 12.92
CA ILE A 200 10.65 0.22 12.89
C ILE A 200 10.29 -0.21 14.30
N GLU A 201 9.12 0.22 14.78
CA GLU A 201 8.53 -0.23 16.03
C GLU A 201 7.24 -0.96 15.72
N ARG A 202 7.09 -2.20 16.19
CA ARG A 202 5.84 -2.90 16.08
C ARG A 202 4.89 -2.44 17.19
N LEU A 203 3.72 -1.93 16.82
CA LEU A 203 2.70 -1.44 17.77
C LEU A 203 1.72 -2.56 18.16
N GLU A 204 1.34 -3.41 17.16
CA GLU A 204 0.38 -4.52 17.33
C GLU A 204 0.72 -5.70 16.43
#